data_2eca5fd816689f9c7605ab955717341d
#
_entry.id   2eca5fd816689f9c7605ab955717341d
#
_cell.length_a   1.000
_cell.length_b   1.000
_cell.length_c   1.000
_cell.angle_alpha   90.00
_cell.angle_beta   90.00
_cell.angle_gamma   90.00
#
_symmetry.space_group_name_H-M   'P 1'
#
loop_
_entity.id
_entity.type
_entity.pdbx_description
1 polymer ?
#
loop_
_entity_poly.entity_id
_entity_poly.type
_entity_poly.pdbx_seq_one_letter_code
_entity_poly.pdbx_strand_id
1 'polypeptide(L)'
;MLVKSTEDHVDMLQDVLRFPKLKILVERKTGFEWFLMKPKTDMFLRLQRRVEPVAGSIFPGAKQDEVFDRVERGGHVVLYDRYFQDATLSRRYGQRGHCSFRRARQSLYLQPVGMLIRRTLDPPLKAVIKALSRRMSEMALYQRPMEPFVFNATKCYQEEPEEAFAFRLDNLQGAFLSLVLGLCLSAVTFVTEMVTHATNSRQCQGKVNA
;
A
#
# COMPACT_ATOMS: atom_id res chain seq x y z
N MET A 1 -9.83 -4.95 1.26
CA MET A 1 -11.27 -4.92 1.60
C MET A 1 -11.99 -4.18 0.49
N LEU A 2 -13.11 -4.70 0.00
CA LEU A 2 -13.93 -4.08 -1.04
C LEU A 2 -15.32 -3.74 -0.48
N VAL A 3 -15.83 -2.58 -0.87
CA VAL A 3 -17.11 -2.02 -0.46
C VAL A 3 -17.80 -1.45 -1.70
N LYS A 4 -19.14 -1.34 -1.68
CA LYS A 4 -19.88 -0.58 -2.70
C LYS A 4 -19.54 0.91 -2.60
N SER A 5 -19.33 1.55 -3.74
CA SER A 5 -18.81 2.92 -3.83
C SER A 5 -19.74 4.03 -3.33
N THR A 6 -21.05 3.77 -3.17
CA THR A 6 -22.03 4.88 -3.15
C THR A 6 -22.51 5.34 -1.77
N GLU A 7 -22.28 4.59 -0.69
CA GLU A 7 -22.98 4.91 0.58
C GLU A 7 -22.10 4.89 1.84
N ASP A 8 -21.05 4.05 1.87
CA ASP A 8 -20.32 3.84 3.11
C ASP A 8 -18.82 4.06 2.90
N HIS A 9 -18.28 5.15 3.42
CA HIS A 9 -16.83 5.39 3.44
C HIS A 9 -16.16 4.44 4.44
N VAL A 10 -15.77 3.25 3.98
CA VAL A 10 -15.06 2.24 4.76
C VAL A 10 -13.62 2.17 4.29
N ASP A 11 -12.75 2.94 4.90
CA ASP A 11 -11.32 2.96 4.59
C ASP A 11 -10.50 2.11 5.57
N MET A 12 -11.00 1.95 6.79
CA MET A 12 -10.39 1.15 7.84
C MET A 12 -11.34 0.07 8.34
N LEU A 13 -10.78 -0.99 8.91
CA LEU A 13 -11.58 -2.08 9.47
C LEU A 13 -12.54 -1.60 10.58
N GLN A 14 -12.11 -0.62 11.37
CA GLN A 14 -12.95 -0.04 12.43
C GLN A 14 -14.16 0.72 11.89
N ASP A 15 -14.11 1.23 10.65
CA ASP A 15 -15.24 1.96 10.06
C ASP A 15 -16.46 1.06 9.85
N VAL A 16 -16.25 -0.25 9.68
CA VAL A 16 -17.35 -1.24 9.61
C VAL A 16 -18.22 -1.17 10.85
N LEU A 17 -17.65 -0.81 12.01
CA LEU A 17 -18.42 -0.69 13.26
C LEU A 17 -19.35 0.54 13.30
N ARG A 18 -19.09 1.56 12.48
CA ARG A 18 -19.94 2.76 12.36
C ARG A 18 -21.26 2.44 11.66
N PHE A 19 -21.25 1.41 10.79
CA PHE A 19 -22.41 1.01 10.01
C PHE A 19 -23.04 -0.27 10.57
N PRO A 20 -24.16 -0.17 11.33
CA PRO A 20 -24.69 -1.31 12.08
C PRO A 20 -25.19 -2.47 11.20
N LYS A 21 -25.54 -2.20 9.96
CA LYS A 21 -26.04 -3.20 9.00
C LYS A 21 -24.93 -3.85 8.17
N LEU A 22 -23.70 -3.29 8.21
CA LEU A 22 -22.61 -3.76 7.39
C LEU A 22 -22.00 -5.05 7.94
N LYS A 23 -21.89 -6.07 7.09
CA LYS A 23 -21.30 -7.37 7.41
C LYS A 23 -20.01 -7.60 6.66
N ILE A 24 -19.11 -8.39 7.24
CA ILE A 24 -17.81 -8.74 6.66
C ILE A 24 -17.90 -10.17 6.11
N LEU A 25 -17.76 -10.32 4.79
CA LEU A 25 -17.68 -11.62 4.14
C LEU A 25 -16.23 -12.10 4.16
N VAL A 26 -16.04 -13.29 4.71
CA VAL A 26 -14.70 -13.92 4.82
C VAL A 26 -14.81 -15.37 4.41
N GLU A 27 -13.81 -15.84 3.67
CA GLU A 27 -13.72 -17.24 3.31
C GLU A 27 -13.35 -18.09 4.54
N ARG A 28 -14.10 -19.19 4.74
CA ARG A 28 -13.84 -20.14 5.83
C ARG A 28 -12.50 -20.83 5.65
N LYS A 29 -11.87 -21.15 6.77
CA LYS A 29 -10.58 -21.87 6.87
C LYS A 29 -9.40 -21.11 6.24
N THR A 30 -9.51 -19.79 6.15
CA THR A 30 -8.42 -18.92 5.71
C THR A 30 -7.76 -18.20 6.88
N GLY A 31 -6.58 -17.64 6.62
CA GLY A 31 -5.88 -16.80 7.58
C GLY A 31 -6.70 -15.55 7.97
N PHE A 32 -7.56 -15.06 7.08
CA PHE A 32 -8.45 -13.92 7.36
C PHE A 32 -9.54 -14.27 8.37
N GLU A 33 -10.18 -15.44 8.23
CA GLU A 33 -11.13 -15.93 9.24
C GLU A 33 -10.42 -16.07 10.59
N TRP A 34 -9.28 -16.75 10.61
CA TRP A 34 -8.52 -16.95 11.83
C TRP A 34 -8.12 -15.61 12.48
N PHE A 35 -7.70 -14.63 11.69
CA PHE A 35 -7.32 -13.30 12.16
C PHE A 35 -8.50 -12.58 12.85
N LEU A 36 -9.68 -12.64 12.26
CA LEU A 36 -10.89 -12.01 12.81
C LEU A 36 -11.51 -12.79 13.97
N MET A 37 -11.40 -14.14 13.94
CA MET A 37 -12.01 -15.01 14.96
C MET A 37 -11.18 -15.16 16.23
N LYS A 38 -9.92 -14.67 16.24
CA LYS A 38 -9.09 -14.60 17.46
C LYS A 38 -9.02 -13.16 17.97
N PRO A 39 -9.99 -12.72 18.74
CA PRO A 39 -10.05 -11.35 19.21
C PRO A 39 -8.91 -11.07 20.18
N LYS A 40 -8.16 -10.02 19.87
CA LYS A 40 -7.09 -9.50 20.74
C LYS A 40 -7.52 -8.28 21.54
N THR A 41 -8.58 -7.60 21.06
CA THR A 41 -9.10 -6.38 21.66
C THR A 41 -10.63 -6.36 21.60
N ASP A 42 -11.28 -5.48 22.37
CA ASP A 42 -12.72 -5.26 22.33
C ASP A 42 -13.24 -4.90 20.94
N MET A 43 -12.46 -4.12 20.18
CA MET A 43 -12.78 -3.81 18.78
C MET A 43 -12.95 -5.09 17.94
N PHE A 44 -12.04 -6.05 18.07
CA PHE A 44 -12.13 -7.31 17.34
C PHE A 44 -13.30 -8.19 17.79
N LEU A 45 -13.66 -8.17 19.07
CA LEU A 45 -14.88 -8.85 19.55
C LEU A 45 -16.14 -8.30 18.89
N ARG A 46 -16.21 -6.98 18.75
CA ARG A 46 -17.34 -6.31 18.07
C ARG A 46 -17.34 -6.63 16.57
N LEU A 47 -16.19 -6.65 15.91
CA LEU A 47 -16.06 -7.02 14.50
C LEU A 47 -16.42 -8.48 14.25
N GLN A 48 -16.02 -9.40 15.14
CA GLN A 48 -16.35 -10.83 15.05
C GLN A 48 -17.86 -11.07 14.90
N ARG A 49 -18.68 -10.29 15.60
CA ARG A 49 -20.16 -10.37 15.50
C ARG A 49 -20.69 -9.94 14.12
N ARG A 50 -19.87 -9.27 13.33
CA ARG A 50 -20.21 -8.81 11.98
C ARG A 50 -19.68 -9.74 10.89
N VAL A 51 -18.87 -10.72 11.26
CA VAL A 51 -18.28 -11.66 10.30
C VAL A 51 -19.34 -12.66 9.86
N GLU A 52 -19.51 -12.78 8.56
CA GLU A 52 -20.31 -13.80 7.91
C GLU A 52 -19.39 -14.71 7.11
N PRO A 53 -19.05 -15.91 7.64
CA PRO A 53 -18.14 -16.81 6.96
C PRO A 53 -18.82 -17.46 5.76
N VAL A 54 -18.19 -17.31 4.59
CA VAL A 54 -18.64 -17.96 3.35
C VAL A 54 -18.13 -19.38 3.30
N ALA A 55 -19.02 -20.33 3.12
CA ALA A 55 -18.67 -21.76 3.04
C ALA A 55 -18.03 -22.09 1.69
N GLY A 56 -16.92 -22.88 1.73
CA GLY A 56 -16.16 -23.28 0.56
C GLY A 56 -15.22 -22.19 0.06
N SER A 57 -14.43 -22.53 -0.97
CA SER A 57 -13.49 -21.57 -1.54
C SER A 57 -14.23 -20.46 -2.28
N ILE A 58 -13.90 -19.22 -1.99
CA ILE A 58 -14.33 -18.08 -2.80
C ILE A 58 -13.70 -18.17 -4.19
N PHE A 59 -12.58 -18.87 -4.29
CA PHE A 59 -11.87 -19.13 -5.54
C PHE A 59 -11.92 -20.63 -5.91
N PRO A 60 -12.20 -21.02 -7.16
CA PRO A 60 -12.59 -20.22 -8.34
C PRO A 60 -14.08 -20.33 -8.69
N GLY A 61 -14.64 -19.39 -9.42
CA GLY A 61 -15.88 -19.54 -10.17
C GLY A 61 -17.14 -18.91 -9.58
N ALA A 62 -18.28 -19.59 -9.67
CA ALA A 62 -19.61 -19.04 -9.37
C ALA A 62 -19.77 -18.45 -7.96
N LYS A 63 -19.13 -19.01 -6.96
CA LYS A 63 -19.16 -18.47 -5.58
C LYS A 63 -18.46 -17.13 -5.45
N GLN A 64 -17.40 -16.91 -6.21
CA GLN A 64 -16.71 -15.64 -6.23
C GLN A 64 -17.62 -14.54 -6.77
N ASP A 65 -18.30 -14.80 -7.88
CA ASP A 65 -19.22 -13.84 -8.46
C ASP A 65 -20.40 -13.56 -7.52
N GLU A 66 -20.95 -14.57 -6.85
CA GLU A 66 -22.00 -14.41 -5.84
C GLU A 66 -21.55 -13.49 -4.68
N VAL A 67 -20.34 -13.68 -4.15
CA VAL A 67 -19.80 -12.86 -3.06
C VAL A 67 -19.67 -11.41 -3.51
N PHE A 68 -19.12 -11.16 -4.70
CA PHE A 68 -18.99 -9.81 -5.24
C PHE A 68 -20.35 -9.19 -5.57
N ASP A 69 -21.33 -9.96 -6.06
CA ASP A 69 -22.69 -9.48 -6.28
C ASP A 69 -23.37 -9.08 -4.96
N ARG A 70 -23.08 -9.78 -3.85
CA ARG A 70 -23.57 -9.39 -2.52
C ARG A 70 -22.96 -8.07 -2.06
N VAL A 71 -21.66 -7.83 -2.32
CA VAL A 71 -21.00 -6.55 -2.02
C VAL A 71 -21.61 -5.44 -2.88
N GLU A 72 -21.83 -5.70 -4.19
CA GLU A 72 -22.38 -4.73 -5.12
C GLU A 72 -23.83 -4.31 -4.77
N ARG A 73 -24.63 -5.24 -4.24
CA ARG A 73 -25.97 -4.93 -3.70
C ARG A 73 -25.93 -4.05 -2.45
N GLY A 74 -24.79 -3.95 -1.78
CA GLY A 74 -24.61 -3.17 -0.56
C GLY A 74 -24.79 -3.98 0.72
N GLY A 75 -24.44 -3.38 1.87
CA GLY A 75 -24.54 -4.01 3.20
C GLY A 75 -23.47 -5.06 3.49
N HIS A 76 -22.53 -5.27 2.57
CA HIS A 76 -21.43 -6.23 2.74
C HIS A 76 -20.10 -5.63 2.31
N VAL A 77 -19.05 -6.03 3.02
CA VAL A 77 -17.66 -5.83 2.62
C VAL A 77 -17.00 -7.19 2.49
N VAL A 78 -16.12 -7.38 1.52
CA VAL A 78 -15.35 -8.62 1.38
C VAL A 78 -13.91 -8.39 1.81
N LEU A 79 -13.42 -9.28 2.66
CA LEU A 79 -12.02 -9.33 3.07
C LEU A 79 -11.35 -10.49 2.34
N TYR A 80 -10.44 -10.16 1.42
CA TYR A 80 -9.76 -11.15 0.61
C TYR A 80 -8.39 -10.66 0.15
N ASP A 81 -7.61 -11.55 -0.47
CA ASP A 81 -6.31 -11.20 -1.04
C ASP A 81 -6.44 -10.16 -2.15
N ARG A 82 -5.51 -9.20 -2.18
CA ARG A 82 -5.52 -8.08 -3.12
C ARG A 82 -5.49 -8.55 -4.58
N TYR A 83 -4.60 -9.48 -4.91
CA TYR A 83 -4.43 -9.92 -6.30
C TYR A 83 -5.67 -10.63 -6.81
N PHE A 84 -6.33 -11.43 -5.97
CA PHE A 84 -7.59 -12.08 -6.32
C PHE A 84 -8.73 -11.09 -6.47
N GLN A 85 -8.78 -10.07 -5.63
CA GLN A 85 -9.75 -8.98 -5.76
C GLN A 85 -9.55 -8.28 -7.11
N ASP A 86 -8.33 -7.85 -7.42
CA ASP A 86 -7.99 -7.13 -8.63
C ASP A 86 -8.26 -7.98 -9.89
N ALA A 87 -7.90 -9.25 -9.88
CA ALA A 87 -8.18 -10.17 -11.00
C ALA A 87 -9.69 -10.36 -11.23
N THR A 88 -10.47 -10.49 -10.16
CA THR A 88 -11.93 -10.62 -10.26
C THR A 88 -12.58 -9.35 -10.80
N LEU A 89 -12.16 -8.20 -10.29
CA LEU A 89 -12.68 -6.92 -10.75
C LEU A 89 -12.30 -6.65 -12.21
N SER A 90 -11.06 -6.97 -12.60
CA SER A 90 -10.63 -6.85 -13.99
C SER A 90 -11.49 -7.70 -14.92
N ARG A 91 -11.78 -8.95 -14.55
CA ARG A 91 -12.67 -9.84 -15.31
C ARG A 91 -14.09 -9.28 -15.39
N ARG A 92 -14.67 -8.86 -14.26
CA ARG A 92 -16.03 -8.29 -14.20
C ARG A 92 -16.15 -7.02 -15.02
N TYR A 93 -15.16 -6.15 -14.96
CA TYR A 93 -15.11 -4.95 -15.80
C TYR A 93 -15.06 -5.30 -17.28
N GLY A 94 -14.25 -6.28 -17.66
CA GLY A 94 -14.19 -6.75 -19.06
C GLY A 94 -15.52 -7.31 -19.57
N GLN A 95 -16.33 -7.93 -18.70
CA GLN A 95 -17.64 -8.49 -19.05
C GLN A 95 -18.77 -7.47 -19.05
N ARG A 96 -18.77 -6.51 -18.11
CA ARG A 96 -19.90 -5.60 -17.87
C ARG A 96 -19.64 -4.16 -18.33
N GLY A 97 -18.37 -3.78 -18.57
CA GLY A 97 -17.96 -2.42 -18.94
C GLY A 97 -18.04 -1.40 -17.82
N HIS A 98 -18.53 -1.79 -16.64
CA HIS A 98 -18.63 -0.94 -15.46
C HIS A 98 -18.43 -1.75 -14.17
N CYS A 99 -18.07 -1.09 -13.11
CA CYS A 99 -18.10 -1.64 -11.76
C CYS A 99 -18.26 -0.53 -10.72
N SER A 100 -18.81 -0.90 -9.55
CA SER A 100 -19.18 0.01 -8.48
C SER A 100 -18.50 -0.39 -7.18
N PHE A 101 -17.22 -0.72 -7.25
CA PHE A 101 -16.47 -1.13 -6.06
C PHE A 101 -15.47 -0.07 -5.63
N ARG A 102 -15.27 0.04 -4.33
CA ARG A 102 -14.21 0.83 -3.72
C ARG A 102 -13.32 -0.09 -2.91
N ARG A 103 -12.02 0.14 -2.99
CA ARG A 103 -11.05 -0.53 -2.13
C ARG A 103 -10.78 0.33 -0.90
N ALA A 104 -10.84 -0.27 0.28
CA ALA A 104 -10.42 0.38 1.51
C ALA A 104 -8.91 0.70 1.48
N ARG A 105 -8.53 1.84 2.02
CA ARG A 105 -7.13 2.29 2.07
C ARG A 105 -6.29 1.41 2.99
N GLN A 106 -6.88 0.91 4.08
CA GLN A 106 -6.16 0.08 5.03
C GLN A 106 -5.87 -1.31 4.49
N SER A 107 -4.61 -1.68 4.42
CA SER A 107 -4.18 -3.08 4.28
C SER A 107 -4.17 -3.73 5.65
N LEU A 108 -4.97 -4.79 5.82
CA LEU A 108 -5.22 -5.38 7.14
C LEU A 108 -4.14 -6.35 7.59
N TYR A 109 -3.54 -7.05 6.65
CA TYR A 109 -2.63 -8.13 6.97
C TYR A 109 -1.63 -8.33 5.83
N LEU A 110 -0.36 -8.14 6.14
CA LEU A 110 0.73 -8.49 5.24
C LEU A 110 1.16 -9.92 5.55
N GLN A 111 0.73 -10.84 4.73
CA GLN A 111 1.15 -12.22 4.84
C GLN A 111 2.34 -12.48 3.91
N PRO A 112 3.46 -12.97 4.43
CA PRO A 112 4.54 -13.41 3.57
C PRO A 112 4.07 -14.62 2.75
N VAL A 113 4.16 -14.49 1.43
CA VAL A 113 3.92 -15.63 0.53
C VAL A 113 5.23 -16.39 0.38
N GLY A 114 5.18 -17.69 0.62
CA GLY A 114 6.35 -18.55 0.53
C GLY A 114 6.02 -19.88 -0.13
N MET A 115 7.06 -20.55 -0.62
CA MET A 115 6.94 -21.91 -1.12
C MET A 115 7.19 -22.92 -0.01
N LEU A 116 6.32 -23.91 0.11
CA LEU A 116 6.53 -25.05 1.00
C LEU A 116 7.37 -26.10 0.28
N ILE A 117 8.51 -26.46 0.87
CA ILE A 117 9.41 -27.46 0.33
C ILE A 117 9.46 -28.65 1.30
N ARG A 118 9.46 -29.84 0.76
CA ARG A 118 9.60 -31.08 1.55
C ARG A 118 10.91 -31.03 2.35
N ARG A 119 10.83 -31.34 3.65
CA ARG A 119 11.99 -31.33 4.55
C ARG A 119 13.10 -32.27 4.11
N THR A 120 12.73 -33.42 3.52
CA THR A 120 13.64 -34.50 3.07
C THR A 120 14.12 -34.30 1.61
N LEU A 121 13.93 -33.10 1.00
CA LEU A 121 14.43 -32.84 -0.32
C LEU A 121 15.96 -32.77 -0.33
N ASP A 122 16.58 -33.27 -1.40
CA ASP A 122 18.04 -33.25 -1.60
C ASP A 122 18.62 -31.86 -1.36
N PRO A 123 19.70 -31.73 -0.57
CA PRO A 123 20.32 -30.46 -0.24
C PRO A 123 20.68 -29.58 -1.45
N PRO A 124 21.32 -30.13 -2.54
CA PRO A 124 21.63 -29.33 -3.72
C PRO A 124 20.37 -28.80 -4.41
N LEU A 125 19.32 -29.61 -4.55
CA LEU A 125 18.06 -29.18 -5.15
C LEU A 125 17.37 -28.11 -4.31
N LYS A 126 17.39 -28.26 -2.98
CA LYS A 126 16.89 -27.24 -2.05
C LYS A 126 17.63 -25.92 -2.18
N ALA A 127 18.95 -25.94 -2.35
CA ALA A 127 19.75 -24.74 -2.56
C ALA A 127 19.41 -24.03 -3.87
N VAL A 128 19.21 -24.80 -4.96
CA VAL A 128 18.80 -24.26 -6.26
C VAL A 128 17.42 -23.61 -6.19
N ILE A 129 16.43 -24.29 -5.59
CA ILE A 129 15.08 -23.74 -5.43
C ILE A 129 15.12 -22.45 -4.61
N LYS A 130 15.87 -22.41 -3.52
CA LYS A 130 16.03 -21.22 -2.69
C LYS A 130 16.66 -20.06 -3.46
N ALA A 131 17.71 -20.33 -4.24
CA ALA A 131 18.39 -19.32 -5.06
C ALA A 131 17.48 -18.78 -6.17
N LEU A 132 16.73 -19.65 -6.86
CA LEU A 132 15.76 -19.25 -7.88
C LEU A 132 14.62 -18.42 -7.28
N SER A 133 14.04 -18.85 -6.17
CA SER A 133 12.97 -18.09 -5.50
C SER A 133 13.42 -16.70 -5.10
N ARG A 134 14.64 -16.59 -4.59
CA ARG A 134 15.23 -15.30 -4.23
C ARG A 134 15.42 -14.42 -5.46
N ARG A 135 16.00 -14.93 -6.54
CA ARG A 135 16.15 -14.19 -7.81
C ARG A 135 14.80 -13.75 -8.39
N MET A 136 13.80 -14.63 -8.40
CA MET A 136 12.45 -14.29 -8.85
C MET A 136 11.84 -13.15 -8.02
N SER A 137 12.05 -13.16 -6.71
CA SER A 137 11.60 -12.08 -5.82
C SER A 137 12.35 -10.77 -6.07
N GLU A 138 13.68 -10.82 -6.18
CA GLU A 138 14.53 -9.65 -6.43
C GLU A 138 14.23 -8.98 -7.79
N MET A 139 13.91 -9.78 -8.81
CA MET A 139 13.56 -9.29 -10.15
C MET A 139 12.06 -8.97 -10.31
N ALA A 140 11.27 -9.09 -9.25
CA ALA A 140 9.82 -8.93 -9.27
C ALA A 140 9.12 -9.76 -10.38
N LEU A 141 9.69 -10.88 -10.78
CA LEU A 141 9.18 -11.69 -11.89
C LEU A 141 7.78 -12.27 -11.65
N TYR A 142 7.37 -12.37 -10.38
CA TYR A 142 6.02 -12.80 -10.05
C TYR A 142 4.97 -11.70 -10.26
N GLN A 143 5.37 -10.42 -10.34
CA GLN A 143 4.45 -9.29 -10.55
C GLN A 143 4.06 -9.15 -12.02
N ARG A 144 5.02 -9.27 -12.93
CA ARG A 144 4.81 -9.12 -14.38
C ARG A 144 3.70 -9.99 -14.96
N PRO A 145 3.64 -11.32 -14.67
CA PRO A 145 2.56 -12.16 -15.17
C PRO A 145 1.18 -11.79 -14.64
N MET A 146 1.10 -11.07 -13.51
CA MET A 146 -0.16 -10.67 -12.90
C MET A 146 -0.72 -9.36 -13.48
N GLU A 147 0.12 -8.51 -14.08
CA GLU A 147 -0.31 -7.24 -14.66
C GLU A 147 -1.48 -7.36 -15.65
N PRO A 148 -1.48 -8.32 -16.62
CA PRO A 148 -2.61 -8.47 -17.54
C PRO A 148 -3.93 -8.81 -16.84
N PHE A 149 -3.85 -9.55 -15.71
CA PHE A 149 -5.03 -9.97 -14.96
C PHE A 149 -5.62 -8.85 -14.11
N VAL A 150 -4.81 -7.83 -13.76
CA VAL A 150 -5.23 -6.73 -12.90
C VAL A 150 -5.41 -5.40 -13.65
N PHE A 151 -5.05 -5.36 -14.93
CA PHE A 151 -5.02 -4.14 -15.74
C PHE A 151 -6.34 -3.34 -15.71
N ASN A 152 -7.49 -4.02 -15.83
CA ASN A 152 -8.78 -3.36 -15.80
C ASN A 152 -9.31 -3.10 -14.38
N ALA A 153 -8.68 -3.65 -13.35
CA ALA A 153 -9.14 -3.46 -11.98
C ALA A 153 -9.06 -1.99 -11.54
N THR A 154 -8.05 -1.25 -12.00
CA THR A 154 -7.89 0.19 -11.73
C THR A 154 -9.09 1.00 -12.21
N LYS A 155 -9.72 0.59 -13.31
CA LYS A 155 -10.94 1.22 -13.83
C LYS A 155 -12.17 0.96 -12.95
N CYS A 156 -12.12 -0.09 -12.13
CA CYS A 156 -13.17 -0.43 -11.17
C CYS A 156 -13.08 0.33 -9.86
N TYR A 157 -11.87 0.73 -9.51
CA TYR A 157 -11.72 1.60 -8.36
C TYR A 157 -12.06 3.00 -8.85
N GLN A 158 -13.23 3.51 -8.45
CA GLN A 158 -13.40 4.95 -8.44
C GLN A 158 -12.38 5.43 -7.40
N GLU A 159 -11.19 5.71 -7.87
CA GLU A 159 -10.32 6.62 -7.16
C GLU A 159 -11.15 7.90 -7.11
N GLU A 160 -11.69 8.27 -5.92
CA GLU A 160 -11.69 9.69 -5.61
C GLU A 160 -10.32 10.14 -6.07
N PRO A 161 -10.25 11.17 -6.94
CA PRO A 161 -8.95 11.67 -7.32
C PRO A 161 -8.25 11.75 -5.97
N GLU A 162 -7.21 10.91 -5.74
CA GLU A 162 -6.23 11.23 -4.73
C GLU A 162 -6.11 12.70 -4.99
N GLU A 163 -6.58 13.53 -4.03
CA GLU A 163 -6.17 14.91 -4.06
C GLU A 163 -4.68 14.74 -4.19
N ALA A 164 -4.24 14.80 -5.43
CA ALA A 164 -2.84 14.64 -5.76
C ALA A 164 -2.30 15.65 -4.80
N PHE A 165 -1.61 15.16 -3.74
CA PHE A 165 -0.98 16.05 -2.79
C PHE A 165 -0.06 16.83 -3.68
N ALA A 166 -0.69 17.81 -4.35
CA ALA A 166 -0.02 18.76 -5.17
C ALA A 166 0.98 19.29 -4.17
N PHE A 167 2.25 18.99 -4.40
CA PHE A 167 3.33 19.44 -3.55
C PHE A 167 3.09 20.91 -3.38
N ARG A 168 2.35 21.26 -2.32
CA ARG A 168 2.08 22.66 -1.97
C ARG A 168 3.43 23.24 -1.65
N LEU A 169 3.68 24.42 -2.17
CA LEU A 169 4.88 25.19 -1.84
C LEU A 169 5.15 25.19 -0.33
N ASP A 170 4.10 25.15 0.47
CA ASP A 170 4.16 25.03 1.94
C ASP A 170 4.95 23.80 2.40
N ASN A 171 4.85 22.68 1.71
CA ASN A 171 5.59 21.46 2.05
C ASN A 171 7.08 21.54 1.71
N LEU A 172 7.45 22.46 0.82
CA LEU A 172 8.84 22.73 0.42
C LEU A 172 9.45 23.92 1.15
N GLN A 173 8.68 24.64 1.96
CA GLN A 173 9.13 25.83 2.67
C GLN A 173 10.36 25.57 3.52
N GLY A 174 10.41 24.42 4.21
CA GLY A 174 11.58 24.04 5.02
C GLY A 174 12.85 23.83 4.17
N ALA A 175 12.73 23.27 2.97
CA ALA A 175 13.86 23.10 2.06
C ALA A 175 14.35 24.44 1.51
N PHE A 176 13.46 25.35 1.16
CA PHE A 176 13.84 26.70 0.71
C PHE A 176 14.49 27.52 1.82
N LEU A 177 13.96 27.43 3.04
CA LEU A 177 14.56 28.14 4.20
C LEU A 177 15.97 27.63 4.49
N SER A 178 16.19 26.31 4.47
CA SER A 178 17.53 25.75 4.69
C SER A 178 18.53 26.15 3.59
N LEU A 179 18.07 26.22 2.35
CA LEU A 179 18.89 26.68 1.22
C LEU A 179 19.28 28.14 1.38
N VAL A 180 18.34 29.02 1.70
CA VAL A 180 18.60 30.46 1.91
C VAL A 180 19.55 30.67 3.08
N LEU A 181 19.37 29.96 4.18
CA LEU A 181 20.25 30.01 5.35
C LEU A 181 21.69 29.57 5.01
N GLY A 182 21.84 28.50 4.25
CA GLY A 182 23.13 28.02 3.75
C GLY A 182 23.84 29.05 2.83
N LEU A 183 23.10 29.66 1.93
CA LEU A 183 23.63 30.72 1.05
C LEU A 183 24.05 31.96 1.86
N CYS A 184 23.29 32.40 2.83
CA CYS A 184 23.64 33.51 3.69
C CYS A 184 24.92 33.25 4.50
N LEU A 185 25.06 32.06 5.10
CA LEU A 185 26.25 31.66 5.82
C LEU A 185 27.48 31.63 4.90
N SER A 186 27.33 31.06 3.70
CA SER A 186 28.40 31.01 2.69
C SER A 186 28.84 32.42 2.26
N ALA A 187 27.91 33.33 2.06
CA ALA A 187 28.20 34.70 1.71
C ALA A 187 28.97 35.43 2.84
N VAL A 188 28.55 35.24 4.09
CA VAL A 188 29.23 35.84 5.26
C VAL A 188 30.66 35.30 5.39
N THR A 189 30.87 33.99 5.27
CA THR A 189 32.22 33.41 5.32
C THR A 189 33.10 33.93 4.18
N PHE A 190 32.58 34.02 2.97
CA PHE A 190 33.31 34.55 1.83
C PHE A 190 33.74 36.03 2.05
N VAL A 191 32.85 36.87 2.54
CA VAL A 191 33.15 38.28 2.84
C VAL A 191 34.21 38.39 3.94
N THR A 192 34.12 37.59 5.01
CA THR A 192 35.11 37.58 6.08
C THR A 192 36.47 37.14 5.60
N GLU A 193 36.55 36.13 4.71
CA GLU A 193 37.82 35.70 4.10
C GLU A 193 38.42 36.80 3.20
N MET A 194 37.61 37.48 2.40
CA MET A 194 38.06 38.60 1.56
C MET A 194 38.63 39.75 2.40
N VAL A 195 37.97 40.11 3.50
CA VAL A 195 38.43 41.17 4.40
C VAL A 195 39.72 40.78 5.11
N THR A 196 39.80 39.56 5.61
CA THR A 196 41.01 39.09 6.31
C THR A 196 42.19 38.99 5.32
N HIS A 197 41.95 38.53 4.09
CA HIS A 197 43.01 38.52 3.05
C HIS A 197 43.49 39.93 2.70
N ALA A 198 42.56 40.90 2.52
CA ALA A 198 42.89 42.27 2.21
C ALA A 198 43.68 42.97 3.37
N THR A 199 43.33 42.69 4.63
CA THR A 199 44.04 43.22 5.78
C THR A 199 45.46 42.64 5.93
N ASN A 200 45.59 41.32 5.74
CA ASN A 200 46.90 40.67 5.78
C ASN A 200 47.84 41.12 4.64
N SER A 201 47.34 41.34 3.43
CA SER A 201 48.16 41.85 2.32
C SER A 201 48.66 43.27 2.57
N ARG A 202 47.87 44.14 3.23
CA ARG A 202 48.33 45.50 3.63
C ARG A 202 49.41 45.48 4.69
N GLN A 203 49.32 44.53 5.67
CA GLN A 203 50.34 44.39 6.72
C GLN A 203 51.69 43.87 6.14
N CYS A 204 51.66 43.00 5.12
CA CYS A 204 52.88 42.55 4.47
C CYS A 204 53.55 43.66 3.69
N GLN A 205 52.82 44.53 3.01
CA GLN A 205 53.39 45.68 2.29
C GLN A 205 53.96 46.76 3.21
N GLY A 206 53.37 46.96 4.39
CA GLY A 206 53.92 47.94 5.39
C GLY A 206 55.23 47.54 6.02
N LYS A 207 55.57 46.24 6.06
CA LYS A 207 56.85 45.72 6.60
C LYS A 207 58.03 45.72 5.60
N VAL A 208 57.75 45.86 4.30
CA VAL A 208 58.78 45.90 3.28
C VAL A 208 59.30 47.33 3.04
N ASN A 209 58.57 48.37 3.48
CA ASN A 209 58.89 49.78 3.31
C ASN A 209 59.41 50.48 4.58
N ALA A 210 59.69 49.74 5.64
CA ALA A 210 60.34 50.18 6.90
C ALA A 210 61.72 49.53 7.01
#